data_17f2218fb3ea3f963f347cb64cec5ca1
#
_entry.id   17f2218fb3ea3f963f347cb64cec5ca1
#
_cell.length_a   1.000
_cell.length_b   1.000
_cell.length_c   1.000
_cell.angle_alpha   90.00
_cell.angle_beta   90.00
_cell.angle_gamma   90.00
#
_symmetry.space_group_name_H-M   'P 1'
#
loop_
_entity.id
_entity.type
_entity.pdbx_description
1 polymer ?
#
loop_
_entity_poly.entity_id
_entity_poly.type
_entity_poly.pdbx_seq_one_letter_code
_entity_poly.pdbx_strand_id
1 'polypeptide(L)'
;RKILDFVSEECASKGYASITDVPMGSIPEENFELSTTALYSAIYNAILKANYYLNGKILTVDQDGVDITILLKDYCQNRDECTVTEMMERAEELTGSSNKQYSIIALYDKLIRVDVNHFVSEKYVSFDVDRIDCLLEEIVGSRFAPIRKVSTFALFPICGLNWNHYLLESYCYRFSRRYRLAVLNYNDKNAGMIAAIDLPLTYNEMLSEAAAETGIELTPESVGEYLFTNGFTARRKYSNMPEIIEKAKIIREERQF
;
A
#
# COMPACT_ATOMS: atom_id res chain seq x y z
N ARG A 1 33.92 18.59 -1.68
CA ARG A 1 33.21 19.55 -2.51
C ARG A 1 32.25 18.84 -3.47
N LYS A 2 32.71 18.00 -4.41
CA LYS A 2 31.85 17.29 -5.38
C LYS A 2 30.70 16.51 -4.75
N ILE A 3 30.92 15.89 -3.59
CA ILE A 3 29.86 15.16 -2.85
C ILE A 3 28.80 16.12 -2.32
N LEU A 4 29.20 17.24 -1.74
CA LEU A 4 28.27 18.25 -1.25
C LEU A 4 27.52 18.93 -2.40
N ASP A 5 28.18 19.17 -3.53
CA ASP A 5 27.55 19.70 -4.74
C ASP A 5 26.46 18.71 -5.23
N PHE A 6 26.78 17.40 -5.32
CA PHE A 6 25.82 16.34 -5.66
C PHE A 6 24.62 16.30 -4.68
N VAL A 7 24.89 16.26 -3.37
CA VAL A 7 23.81 16.23 -2.36
C VAL A 7 22.93 17.48 -2.46
N SER A 8 23.54 18.65 -2.69
CA SER A 8 22.81 19.91 -2.86
C SER A 8 21.91 19.90 -4.10
N GLU A 9 22.40 19.39 -5.23
CA GLU A 9 21.65 19.28 -6.48
C GLU A 9 20.48 18.29 -6.35
N GLU A 10 20.73 17.12 -5.77
CA GLU A 10 19.68 16.12 -5.53
C GLU A 10 18.60 16.65 -4.56
N CYS A 11 19.01 17.23 -3.43
CA CYS A 11 18.06 17.82 -2.49
C CYS A 11 17.26 18.99 -3.09
N ALA A 12 17.89 19.80 -3.94
CA ALA A 12 17.20 20.91 -4.63
C ALA A 12 16.19 20.40 -5.67
N SER A 13 16.48 19.29 -6.35
CA SER A 13 15.64 18.74 -7.42
C SER A 13 14.54 17.82 -6.91
N LYS A 14 14.84 16.99 -5.91
CA LYS A 14 13.95 15.89 -5.42
C LYS A 14 13.49 16.08 -3.98
N GLY A 15 14.07 17.05 -3.23
CA GLY A 15 13.84 17.22 -1.80
C GLY A 15 14.70 16.32 -0.91
N TYR A 16 15.44 15.38 -1.50
CA TYR A 16 16.31 14.45 -0.76
C TYR A 16 17.47 13.96 -1.62
N ALA A 17 18.52 13.40 -0.96
CA ALA A 17 19.56 12.61 -1.61
C ALA A 17 19.77 11.28 -0.87
N SER A 18 20.13 10.21 -1.59
CA SER A 18 20.51 8.94 -0.96
C SER A 18 22.02 8.88 -0.77
N ILE A 19 22.46 8.45 0.41
CA ILE A 19 23.89 8.26 0.67
C ILE A 19 24.49 7.13 -0.20
N THR A 20 23.65 6.20 -0.69
CA THR A 20 24.06 5.13 -1.59
C THR A 20 24.32 5.61 -3.01
N ASP A 21 23.69 6.73 -3.41
CA ASP A 21 23.78 7.28 -4.77
C ASP A 21 24.94 8.29 -4.90
N VAL A 22 25.60 8.59 -3.78
CA VAL A 22 26.76 9.49 -3.79
C VAL A 22 27.86 8.92 -4.71
N PRO A 23 28.37 9.70 -5.69
CA PRO A 23 29.34 9.20 -6.67
C PRO A 23 30.73 8.99 -6.05
N MET A 24 30.90 7.88 -5.33
CA MET A 24 32.12 7.53 -4.63
C MET A 24 33.32 7.35 -5.58
N GLY A 25 33.09 6.86 -6.82
CA GLY A 25 34.12 6.73 -7.85
C GLY A 25 34.70 8.05 -8.37
N SER A 26 34.12 9.19 -7.98
CA SER A 26 34.67 10.52 -8.34
C SER A 26 35.77 11.00 -7.38
N ILE A 27 36.09 10.20 -6.35
CA ILE A 27 37.14 10.50 -5.38
C ILE A 27 38.44 9.86 -5.91
N PRO A 28 39.54 10.61 -6.14
CA PRO A 28 40.79 10.04 -6.66
C PRO A 28 41.35 8.99 -5.73
N GLU A 29 41.68 7.80 -6.28
CA GLU A 29 42.27 6.68 -5.52
C GLU A 29 43.61 7.05 -4.85
N GLU A 30 44.31 8.05 -5.37
CA GLU A 30 45.62 8.47 -4.89
C GLU A 30 45.70 9.00 -3.44
N ASN A 31 44.53 9.20 -2.81
CA ASN A 31 44.44 9.71 -1.43
C ASN A 31 43.90 8.68 -0.40
N PHE A 32 43.77 7.40 -0.73
CA PHE A 32 43.07 6.44 0.13
C PHE A 32 43.99 5.42 0.80
N GLU A 33 44.61 5.82 1.88
CA GLU A 33 45.01 4.93 2.96
C GLU A 33 43.84 4.66 3.96
N LEU A 34 42.67 5.25 3.71
CA LEU A 34 41.50 5.15 4.60
C LEU A 34 40.67 3.90 4.27
N SER A 35 40.30 3.12 5.31
CA SER A 35 39.30 2.08 5.13
C SER A 35 37.97 2.65 4.63
N THR A 36 37.17 1.82 3.94
CA THR A 36 35.82 2.19 3.46
C THR A 36 34.98 2.79 4.59
N THR A 37 35.07 2.24 5.80
CA THR A 37 34.36 2.73 6.99
C THR A 37 34.79 4.15 7.40
N ALA A 38 36.09 4.43 7.35
CA ALA A 38 36.63 5.76 7.67
C ALA A 38 36.19 6.80 6.64
N LEU A 39 36.13 6.41 5.36
CA LEU A 39 35.62 7.25 4.28
C LEU A 39 34.15 7.61 4.48
N TYR A 40 33.29 6.61 4.73
CA TYR A 40 31.87 6.85 5.03
C TYR A 40 31.70 7.78 6.25
N SER A 41 32.48 7.59 7.30
CA SER A 41 32.44 8.45 8.49
C SER A 41 32.86 9.90 8.17
N ALA A 42 33.87 10.09 7.32
CA ALA A 42 34.33 11.42 6.93
C ALA A 42 33.26 12.14 6.06
N ILE A 43 32.65 11.43 5.11
CA ILE A 43 31.55 11.95 4.28
C ILE A 43 30.35 12.31 5.15
N TYR A 44 29.94 11.43 6.04
CA TYR A 44 28.87 11.65 7.00
C TYR A 44 29.10 12.93 7.82
N ASN A 45 30.29 13.08 8.41
CA ASN A 45 30.63 14.29 9.18
C ASN A 45 30.65 15.58 8.33
N ALA A 46 31.07 15.50 7.07
CA ALA A 46 31.05 16.64 6.17
C ALA A 46 29.61 17.06 5.80
N ILE A 47 28.74 16.10 5.59
CA ILE A 47 27.32 16.32 5.27
C ILE A 47 26.59 16.93 6.45
N LEU A 48 26.76 16.39 7.66
CA LEU A 48 26.18 16.96 8.89
C LEU A 48 26.64 18.40 9.16
N LYS A 49 27.93 18.71 8.93
CA LYS A 49 28.46 20.08 9.05
C LYS A 49 27.86 21.05 8.03
N ALA A 50 27.33 20.54 6.93
CA ALA A 50 26.68 21.33 5.88
C ALA A 50 25.16 21.50 6.11
N ASN A 51 24.65 21.21 7.33
CA ASN A 51 23.24 21.32 7.73
C ASN A 51 22.28 20.42 6.97
N TYR A 52 22.72 19.23 6.56
CA TYR A 52 21.84 18.16 6.11
C TYR A 52 21.52 17.23 7.27
N TYR A 53 20.29 16.75 7.32
CA TYR A 53 19.82 15.76 8.28
C TYR A 53 19.83 14.37 7.65
N LEU A 54 20.27 13.37 8.40
CA LEU A 54 20.31 11.98 7.95
C LEU A 54 19.21 11.18 8.68
N ASN A 55 18.32 10.61 7.91
CA ASN A 55 17.33 9.64 8.40
C ASN A 55 17.51 8.30 7.64
N GLY A 56 18.03 7.28 8.33
CA GLY A 56 18.49 6.05 7.67
C GLY A 56 19.65 6.34 6.71
N LYS A 57 19.41 6.16 5.42
CA LYS A 57 20.37 6.48 4.33
C LYS A 57 19.95 7.70 3.50
N ILE A 58 18.89 8.39 3.91
CA ILE A 58 18.33 9.54 3.22
C ILE A 58 18.82 10.84 3.88
N LEU A 59 19.31 11.74 3.05
CA LEU A 59 19.76 13.07 3.41
C LEU A 59 18.72 14.11 2.99
N THR A 60 18.37 15.01 3.89
CA THR A 60 17.41 16.09 3.65
C THR A 60 17.91 17.40 4.22
N VAL A 61 17.40 18.52 3.72
CA VAL A 61 17.56 19.84 4.34
C VAL A 61 16.53 20.07 5.44
N ASP A 62 15.45 19.29 5.47
CA ASP A 62 14.40 19.37 6.47
C ASP A 62 14.68 18.40 7.61
N GLN A 63 14.54 18.86 8.85
CA GLN A 63 14.75 18.06 10.05
C GLN A 63 13.68 16.96 10.19
N ASP A 64 12.46 17.19 9.71
CA ASP A 64 11.36 16.22 9.74
C ASP A 64 11.54 15.10 8.72
N GLY A 65 12.52 15.24 7.82
CA GLY A 65 12.87 14.24 6.81
C GLY A 65 11.88 14.20 5.64
N VAL A 66 11.95 13.13 4.84
CA VAL A 66 11.04 12.86 3.72
C VAL A 66 10.19 11.63 4.04
N ASP A 67 8.89 11.71 3.73
CA ASP A 67 8.01 10.57 3.83
C ASP A 67 8.50 9.44 2.91
N ILE A 68 8.80 8.29 3.50
CA ILE A 68 9.25 7.11 2.77
C ILE A 68 8.29 6.71 1.65
N THR A 69 7.00 6.96 1.82
CA THR A 69 5.99 6.65 0.81
C THR A 69 6.21 7.45 -0.46
N ILE A 70 6.63 8.71 -0.35
CA ILE A 70 6.97 9.57 -1.50
C ILE A 70 8.17 8.98 -2.25
N LEU A 71 9.23 8.60 -1.54
CA LEU A 71 10.43 8.01 -2.12
C LEU A 71 10.12 6.70 -2.88
N LEU A 72 9.28 5.87 -2.31
CA LEU A 72 8.87 4.62 -2.93
C LEU A 72 7.94 4.84 -4.13
N LYS A 73 7.07 5.87 -4.10
CA LYS A 73 6.25 6.27 -5.25
C LYS A 73 7.08 6.75 -6.42
N ASP A 74 8.11 7.55 -6.16
CA ASP A 74 9.05 8.03 -7.19
C ASP A 74 9.80 6.86 -7.84
N TYR A 75 10.20 5.87 -7.05
CA TYR A 75 10.83 4.66 -7.56
C TYR A 75 9.92 3.86 -8.50
N CYS A 76 8.60 3.80 -8.22
CA CYS A 76 7.62 3.11 -9.05
C CYS A 76 7.27 3.88 -10.33
N GLN A 77 7.34 5.20 -10.34
CA GLN A 77 6.72 6.07 -11.34
C GLN A 77 7.16 5.78 -12.78
N ASN A 78 8.40 5.34 -12.97
CA ASN A 78 8.98 5.09 -14.29
C ASN A 78 9.21 3.59 -14.59
N ARG A 79 8.56 2.71 -13.82
CA ARG A 79 8.72 1.27 -13.98
C ARG A 79 7.55 0.66 -14.72
N ASP A 80 7.84 -0.29 -15.59
CA ASP A 80 6.84 -1.07 -16.29
C ASP A 80 6.19 -2.12 -15.40
N GLU A 81 6.98 -2.64 -14.47
CA GLU A 81 6.58 -3.63 -13.48
C GLU A 81 7.43 -3.50 -12.20
N CYS A 82 6.88 -3.96 -11.10
CA CYS A 82 7.57 -4.01 -9.82
C CYS A 82 6.93 -5.07 -8.91
N THR A 83 7.73 -5.68 -8.06
CA THR A 83 7.25 -6.64 -7.06
C THR A 83 7.22 -6.02 -5.66
N VAL A 84 6.40 -6.59 -4.77
CA VAL A 84 6.40 -6.21 -3.35
C VAL A 84 7.79 -6.46 -2.74
N THR A 85 8.47 -7.53 -3.15
CA THR A 85 9.81 -7.88 -2.68
C THR A 85 10.82 -6.80 -3.04
N GLU A 86 10.89 -6.40 -4.32
CA GLU A 86 11.76 -5.30 -4.78
C GLU A 86 11.49 -3.99 -4.03
N MET A 87 10.22 -3.68 -3.78
CA MET A 87 9.85 -2.48 -3.03
C MET A 87 10.27 -2.55 -1.56
N MET A 88 10.19 -3.73 -0.94
CA MET A 88 10.66 -3.93 0.44
C MET A 88 12.18 -3.84 0.52
N GLU A 89 12.90 -4.41 -0.45
CA GLU A 89 14.35 -4.27 -0.57
C GLU A 89 14.75 -2.80 -0.76
N ARG A 90 14.04 -2.09 -1.63
CA ARG A 90 14.29 -0.65 -1.81
C ARG A 90 14.00 0.16 -0.56
N ALA A 91 12.93 -0.15 0.17
CA ALA A 91 12.63 0.50 1.45
C ALA A 91 13.76 0.26 2.47
N GLU A 92 14.30 -0.96 2.54
CA GLU A 92 15.41 -1.31 3.41
C GLU A 92 16.71 -0.61 3.02
N GLU A 93 17.00 -0.51 1.72
CA GLU A 93 18.14 0.26 1.21
C GLU A 93 18.08 1.72 1.64
N LEU A 94 16.90 2.34 1.54
CA LEU A 94 16.70 3.76 1.83
C LEU A 94 16.70 4.06 3.33
N THR A 95 16.05 3.21 4.14
CA THR A 95 15.78 3.53 5.56
C THR A 95 16.47 2.61 6.54
N GLY A 96 17.05 1.50 6.09
CA GLY A 96 17.58 0.44 6.94
C GLY A 96 16.51 -0.48 7.53
N SER A 97 15.24 -0.35 7.10
CA SER A 97 14.11 -1.17 7.55
C SER A 97 13.18 -1.48 6.39
N SER A 98 12.91 -2.77 6.15
CA SER A 98 11.87 -3.15 5.20
C SER A 98 10.49 -2.86 5.80
N ASN A 99 9.67 -2.06 5.10
CA ASN A 99 8.31 -1.75 5.54
C ASN A 99 7.31 -2.15 4.46
N LYS A 100 6.72 -3.33 4.64
CA LYS A 100 5.74 -3.89 3.69
C LYS A 100 4.52 -2.97 3.48
N GLN A 101 4.07 -2.29 4.52
CA GLN A 101 2.90 -1.43 4.44
C GLN A 101 3.15 -0.24 3.51
N TYR A 102 4.23 0.50 3.70
CA TYR A 102 4.58 1.63 2.83
C TYR A 102 4.88 1.19 1.40
N SER A 103 5.56 0.05 1.24
CA SER A 103 5.83 -0.54 -0.08
C SER A 103 4.53 -0.83 -0.84
N ILE A 104 3.55 -1.46 -0.20
CA ILE A 104 2.27 -1.79 -0.82
C ILE A 104 1.45 -0.52 -1.12
N ILE A 105 1.42 0.46 -0.24
CA ILE A 105 0.74 1.75 -0.50
C ILE A 105 1.32 2.41 -1.75
N ALA A 106 2.66 2.51 -1.85
CA ALA A 106 3.32 3.11 -3.00
C ALA A 106 3.01 2.37 -4.30
N LEU A 107 3.00 1.03 -4.27
CA LEU A 107 2.65 0.18 -5.41
C LEU A 107 1.21 0.42 -5.87
N TYR A 108 0.23 0.41 -4.96
CA TYR A 108 -1.18 0.67 -5.32
C TYR A 108 -1.41 2.07 -5.87
N ASP A 109 -0.66 3.07 -5.38
CA ASP A 109 -0.79 4.45 -5.85
C ASP A 109 -0.24 4.66 -7.28
N LYS A 110 0.74 3.86 -7.69
CA LYS A 110 1.47 4.08 -8.95
C LYS A 110 1.31 2.97 -9.99
N LEU A 111 1.07 1.76 -9.55
CA LEU A 111 0.98 0.57 -10.40
C LEU A 111 -0.34 -0.18 -10.16
N ILE A 112 -0.59 -1.18 -10.94
CA ILE A 112 -1.79 -2.02 -10.91
C ILE A 112 -1.39 -3.42 -10.46
N ARG A 113 -1.99 -3.91 -9.40
CA ARG A 113 -1.75 -5.25 -8.88
C ARG A 113 -2.35 -6.30 -9.80
N VAL A 114 -1.54 -7.25 -10.23
CA VAL A 114 -1.97 -8.34 -11.11
C VAL A 114 -1.84 -9.72 -10.46
N ASP A 115 -1.06 -9.81 -9.39
CA ASP A 115 -0.86 -11.03 -8.61
C ASP A 115 -0.51 -10.70 -7.16
N VAL A 116 -0.33 -11.71 -6.32
CA VAL A 116 0.02 -11.59 -4.89
C VAL A 116 1.22 -10.67 -4.66
N ASN A 117 2.23 -10.76 -5.51
CA ASN A 117 3.52 -10.06 -5.37
C ASN A 117 3.86 -9.15 -6.56
N HIS A 118 3.01 -9.07 -7.60
CA HIS A 118 3.35 -8.43 -8.86
C HIS A 118 2.41 -7.28 -9.20
N PHE A 119 3.00 -6.16 -9.61
CA PHE A 119 2.34 -4.94 -10.05
C PHE A 119 2.91 -4.51 -11.40
N VAL A 120 2.06 -3.97 -12.26
CA VAL A 120 2.42 -3.52 -13.61
C VAL A 120 1.99 -2.08 -13.85
N SER A 121 2.60 -1.43 -14.84
CA SER A 121 2.24 -0.08 -15.25
C SER A 121 0.80 0.00 -15.77
N GLU A 122 0.14 1.12 -15.51
CA GLU A 122 -1.20 1.46 -15.99
C GLU A 122 -1.33 1.41 -17.52
N LYS A 123 -0.23 1.61 -18.27
CA LYS A 123 -0.21 1.52 -19.73
C LYS A 123 -0.67 0.16 -20.30
N TYR A 124 -0.66 -0.90 -19.48
CA TYR A 124 -1.08 -2.24 -19.90
C TYR A 124 -2.57 -2.50 -19.74
N VAL A 125 -3.33 -1.56 -19.16
CA VAL A 125 -4.77 -1.72 -18.94
C VAL A 125 -5.57 -0.56 -19.54
N SER A 126 -6.80 -0.90 -19.93
CA SER A 126 -7.82 0.07 -20.32
C SER A 126 -9.15 -0.36 -19.74
N PHE A 127 -9.60 0.28 -18.69
CA PHE A 127 -10.85 -0.06 -18.01
C PHE A 127 -12.05 0.66 -18.65
N ASP A 128 -13.08 -0.12 -19.02
CA ASP A 128 -14.42 0.39 -19.27
C ASP A 128 -15.12 0.61 -17.92
N VAL A 129 -14.85 1.79 -17.34
CA VAL A 129 -15.26 2.12 -15.96
C VAL A 129 -16.77 2.01 -15.78
N ASP A 130 -17.55 2.54 -16.72
CA ASP A 130 -19.00 2.57 -16.61
C ASP A 130 -19.59 1.14 -16.62
N ARG A 131 -19.08 0.28 -17.48
CA ARG A 131 -19.52 -1.11 -17.55
C ARG A 131 -19.09 -1.92 -16.33
N ILE A 132 -17.87 -1.73 -15.84
CA ILE A 132 -17.38 -2.45 -14.66
C ILE A 132 -18.15 -2.01 -13.42
N ASP A 133 -18.39 -0.70 -13.23
CA ASP A 133 -19.16 -0.16 -12.11
C ASP A 133 -20.61 -0.65 -12.13
N CYS A 134 -21.24 -0.79 -13.31
CA CYS A 134 -22.57 -1.40 -13.43
C CYS A 134 -22.58 -2.89 -13.01
N LEU A 135 -21.54 -3.67 -13.38
CA LEU A 135 -21.43 -5.06 -12.92
C LEU A 135 -21.22 -5.15 -11.41
N LEU A 136 -20.44 -4.25 -10.84
CA LEU A 136 -20.25 -4.19 -9.40
C LEU A 136 -21.53 -3.79 -8.66
N GLU A 137 -22.39 -2.95 -9.27
CA GLU A 137 -23.70 -2.58 -8.71
C GLU A 137 -24.61 -3.79 -8.52
N GLU A 138 -24.62 -4.72 -9.49
CA GLU A 138 -25.37 -5.98 -9.38
C GLU A 138 -24.84 -6.90 -8.27
N ILE A 139 -23.53 -6.84 -7.96
CA ILE A 139 -22.89 -7.72 -6.98
C ILE A 139 -22.86 -7.11 -5.58
N VAL A 140 -22.47 -5.84 -5.48
CA VAL A 140 -22.21 -5.11 -4.21
C VAL A 140 -23.44 -4.32 -3.77
N GLY A 141 -24.17 -3.76 -4.72
CA GLY A 141 -25.29 -2.84 -4.46
C GLY A 141 -24.81 -1.50 -3.91
N SER A 142 -25.66 -0.87 -3.12
CA SER A 142 -25.39 0.45 -2.48
C SER A 142 -24.63 0.35 -1.15
N ARG A 143 -24.19 -0.82 -0.76
CA ARG A 143 -23.54 -1.05 0.55
C ARG A 143 -22.09 -1.49 0.39
N PHE A 144 -21.80 -2.68 0.84
CA PHE A 144 -20.47 -3.30 0.75
C PHE A 144 -20.57 -4.81 0.61
N ALA A 145 -19.51 -5.41 0.10
CA ALA A 145 -19.39 -6.86 0.01
C ALA A 145 -17.91 -7.29 0.11
N PRO A 146 -17.63 -8.51 0.58
CA PRO A 146 -16.30 -9.07 0.48
C PRO A 146 -15.91 -9.19 -1.00
N ILE A 147 -14.65 -8.90 -1.35
CA ILE A 147 -14.18 -8.96 -2.74
C ILE A 147 -14.40 -10.33 -3.38
N ARG A 148 -14.38 -11.39 -2.59
CA ARG A 148 -14.65 -12.78 -3.01
C ARG A 148 -16.09 -13.04 -3.43
N LYS A 149 -17.01 -12.11 -3.17
CA LYS A 149 -18.39 -12.22 -3.69
C LYS A 149 -18.40 -12.15 -5.22
N VAL A 150 -17.39 -11.52 -5.83
CA VAL A 150 -17.14 -11.64 -7.27
C VAL A 150 -16.56 -13.02 -7.55
N SER A 151 -17.42 -14.00 -7.74
CA SER A 151 -17.04 -15.40 -7.94
C SER A 151 -16.56 -15.72 -9.35
N THR A 152 -16.86 -14.87 -10.33
CA THR A 152 -16.46 -15.02 -11.74
C THR A 152 -16.25 -13.66 -12.40
N PHE A 153 -15.31 -13.61 -13.33
CA PHE A 153 -15.00 -12.45 -14.15
C PHE A 153 -15.47 -12.60 -15.61
N ALA A 154 -16.28 -13.61 -15.91
CA ALA A 154 -16.70 -13.91 -17.29
C ALA A 154 -17.47 -12.78 -17.98
N LEU A 155 -18.16 -11.93 -17.23
CA LEU A 155 -18.92 -10.78 -17.72
C LEU A 155 -18.12 -9.48 -17.78
N PHE A 156 -16.94 -9.45 -17.14
CA PHE A 156 -16.11 -8.25 -17.12
C PHE A 156 -15.53 -7.94 -18.50
N PRO A 157 -15.49 -6.66 -18.91
CA PRO A 157 -14.93 -6.28 -20.19
C PRO A 157 -13.44 -6.60 -20.27
N ILE A 158 -12.97 -6.88 -21.49
CA ILE A 158 -11.52 -7.06 -21.74
C ILE A 158 -10.82 -5.74 -21.42
N CYS A 159 -9.77 -5.79 -20.64
CA CYS A 159 -9.03 -4.60 -20.20
C CYS A 159 -7.52 -4.64 -20.50
N GLY A 160 -7.05 -5.62 -21.28
CA GLY A 160 -5.63 -5.82 -21.59
C GLY A 160 -4.94 -6.85 -20.69
N LEU A 161 -5.49 -7.11 -19.49
CA LEU A 161 -5.01 -8.11 -18.55
C LEU A 161 -6.11 -9.09 -18.17
N ASN A 162 -5.73 -10.25 -17.66
CA ASN A 162 -6.69 -11.24 -17.16
C ASN A 162 -7.26 -10.79 -15.83
N TRP A 163 -8.60 -10.69 -15.75
CA TRP A 163 -9.27 -10.37 -14.51
C TRP A 163 -9.04 -11.40 -13.42
N ASN A 164 -8.75 -10.88 -12.23
CA ASN A 164 -8.68 -11.62 -10.97
C ASN A 164 -8.98 -10.66 -9.80
N HIS A 165 -9.01 -11.16 -8.59
CA HIS A 165 -9.32 -10.32 -7.42
C HIS A 165 -8.27 -9.23 -7.15
N TYR A 166 -6.98 -9.44 -7.49
CA TYR A 166 -5.93 -8.43 -7.32
C TYR A 166 -6.10 -7.26 -8.30
N LEU A 167 -6.45 -7.57 -9.55
CA LEU A 167 -6.76 -6.54 -10.53
C LEU A 167 -8.01 -5.75 -10.14
N LEU A 168 -9.03 -6.44 -9.60
CA LEU A 168 -10.25 -5.82 -9.07
C LEU A 168 -9.97 -4.92 -7.86
N GLU A 169 -9.06 -5.31 -6.96
CA GLU A 169 -8.60 -4.45 -5.87
C GLU A 169 -8.03 -3.14 -6.39
N SER A 170 -7.12 -3.20 -7.37
CA SER A 170 -6.52 -2.01 -7.99
C SER A 170 -7.55 -1.15 -8.71
N TYR A 171 -8.50 -1.78 -9.40
CA TYR A 171 -9.61 -1.08 -10.04
C TYR A 171 -10.44 -0.29 -9.03
N CYS A 172 -10.90 -0.93 -7.97
CA CYS A 172 -11.69 -0.27 -6.92
C CYS A 172 -10.89 0.76 -6.13
N TYR A 173 -9.57 0.61 -6.03
CA TYR A 173 -8.72 1.56 -5.33
C TYR A 173 -8.55 2.88 -6.06
N ARG A 174 -8.43 2.88 -7.41
CA ARG A 174 -8.08 4.10 -8.17
C ARG A 174 -9.02 4.49 -9.30
N PHE A 175 -9.76 3.57 -9.88
CA PHE A 175 -10.44 3.81 -11.17
C PHE A 175 -11.95 3.84 -11.06
N SER A 176 -12.55 3.05 -10.17
CA SER A 176 -14.00 3.05 -9.98
C SER A 176 -14.48 4.43 -9.52
N ARG A 177 -15.62 4.85 -10.06
CA ARG A 177 -16.30 6.08 -9.69
C ARG A 177 -17.41 5.86 -8.67
N ARG A 178 -17.86 4.61 -8.50
CA ARG A 178 -18.96 4.24 -7.62
C ARG A 178 -18.52 3.42 -6.42
N TYR A 179 -17.36 2.77 -6.50
CA TYR A 179 -16.87 1.84 -5.49
C TYR A 179 -15.46 2.19 -5.04
N ARG A 180 -15.16 1.84 -3.81
CA ARG A 180 -13.83 1.97 -3.24
C ARG A 180 -13.37 0.65 -2.64
N LEU A 181 -12.10 0.41 -2.61
CA LEU A 181 -11.51 -0.63 -1.78
C LEU A 181 -11.50 -0.14 -0.32
N ALA A 182 -12.20 -0.85 0.56
CA ALA A 182 -12.37 -0.42 1.96
C ALA A 182 -11.06 -0.50 2.77
N VAL A 183 -10.17 -1.42 2.40
CA VAL A 183 -8.85 -1.59 3.01
C VAL A 183 -7.89 -2.22 2.02
N LEU A 184 -6.63 -1.76 2.02
CA LEU A 184 -5.58 -2.36 1.19
C LEU A 184 -5.24 -3.77 1.65
N ASN A 185 -5.03 -4.66 0.68
CA ASN A 185 -4.64 -6.03 0.94
C ASN A 185 -3.11 -6.17 1.07
N TYR A 186 -2.64 -6.26 2.31
CA TYR A 186 -1.22 -6.46 2.64
C TYR A 186 -0.79 -7.94 2.68
N ASN A 187 -1.72 -8.86 2.40
CA ASN A 187 -1.51 -10.29 2.50
C ASN A 187 -1.57 -10.96 1.13
N ASP A 188 -1.22 -12.22 1.09
CA ASP A 188 -1.36 -13.14 -0.04
C ASP A 188 -2.78 -13.70 -0.22
N LYS A 189 -3.71 -13.36 0.67
CA LYS A 189 -5.11 -13.76 0.60
C LYS A 189 -5.96 -12.61 0.08
N ASN A 190 -6.81 -12.91 -0.88
CA ASN A 190 -7.83 -11.98 -1.37
C ASN A 190 -8.91 -11.80 -0.31
N ALA A 191 -8.61 -11.06 0.72
CA ALA A 191 -9.52 -10.67 1.78
C ALA A 191 -9.68 -9.16 1.79
N GLY A 192 -10.83 -8.69 2.21
CA GLY A 192 -11.17 -7.28 2.25
C GLY A 192 -12.51 -7.01 1.58
N MET A 193 -12.86 -5.75 1.47
CA MET A 193 -14.19 -5.34 1.05
C MET A 193 -14.15 -4.30 -0.06
N ILE A 194 -15.09 -4.42 -0.98
CA ILE A 194 -15.52 -3.36 -1.90
C ILE A 194 -16.73 -2.68 -1.24
N ALA A 195 -16.73 -1.38 -1.19
CA ALA A 195 -17.83 -0.59 -0.64
C ALA A 195 -18.24 0.52 -1.61
N ALA A 196 -19.52 0.87 -1.60
CA ALA A 196 -19.99 2.05 -2.31
C ALA A 196 -19.22 3.29 -1.82
N ILE A 197 -18.87 4.20 -2.73
CA ILE A 197 -18.03 5.35 -2.40
C ILE A 197 -18.70 6.30 -1.40
N ASP A 198 -20.02 6.41 -1.47
CA ASP A 198 -20.83 7.30 -0.62
C ASP A 198 -21.21 6.64 0.72
N LEU A 199 -20.82 5.38 0.96
CA LEU A 199 -21.11 4.70 2.21
C LEU A 199 -20.23 5.25 3.34
N PRO A 200 -20.79 5.93 4.35
CA PRO A 200 -20.04 6.63 5.40
C PRO A 200 -19.58 5.68 6.52
N LEU A 201 -19.31 4.41 6.20
CA LEU A 201 -18.86 3.42 7.15
C LEU A 201 -17.36 3.20 7.04
N THR A 202 -16.70 3.12 8.17
CA THR A 202 -15.32 2.65 8.29
C THR A 202 -15.27 1.12 8.07
N TYR A 203 -14.06 0.60 7.84
CA TYR A 203 -13.86 -0.85 7.70
C TYR A 203 -14.37 -1.63 8.92
N ASN A 204 -14.11 -1.17 10.14
CA ASN A 204 -14.56 -1.83 11.36
C ASN A 204 -16.08 -1.79 11.51
N GLU A 205 -16.73 -0.71 11.13
CA GLU A 205 -18.18 -0.61 11.13
C GLU A 205 -18.83 -1.54 10.11
N MET A 206 -18.24 -1.68 8.92
CA MET A 206 -18.68 -2.67 7.94
C MET A 206 -18.54 -4.10 8.47
N LEU A 207 -17.47 -4.43 9.22
CA LEU A 207 -17.32 -5.75 9.86
C LEU A 207 -18.40 -5.97 10.94
N SER A 208 -18.72 -4.93 11.72
CA SER A 208 -19.79 -4.98 12.74
C SER A 208 -21.17 -5.20 12.09
N GLU A 209 -21.44 -4.48 11.01
CA GLU A 209 -22.67 -4.66 10.20
C GLU A 209 -22.78 -6.10 9.66
N ALA A 210 -21.70 -6.60 9.04
CA ALA A 210 -21.66 -7.95 8.49
C ALA A 210 -21.89 -9.01 9.58
N ALA A 211 -21.35 -8.84 10.78
CA ALA A 211 -21.57 -9.74 11.89
C ALA A 211 -22.99 -9.62 12.46
N ALA A 212 -23.54 -8.41 12.50
CA ALA A 212 -24.91 -8.17 13.00
C ALA A 212 -25.99 -8.76 12.11
N GLU A 213 -25.79 -8.80 10.78
CA GLU A 213 -26.73 -9.34 9.81
C GLU A 213 -26.90 -10.86 9.89
N THR A 214 -26.02 -11.54 10.59
CA THR A 214 -26.05 -13.01 10.70
C THR A 214 -26.74 -13.47 11.98
N GLY A 215 -27.21 -14.71 12.01
CA GLY A 215 -27.76 -15.36 13.22
C GLY A 215 -26.69 -15.97 14.14
N ILE A 216 -25.39 -15.73 13.89
CA ILE A 216 -24.30 -16.31 14.69
C ILE A 216 -24.26 -15.74 16.10
N GLU A 217 -23.73 -16.49 17.06
CA GLU A 217 -23.40 -15.96 18.38
C GLU A 217 -22.30 -14.92 18.27
N LEU A 218 -22.50 -13.76 18.93
CA LEU A 218 -21.54 -12.65 18.89
C LEU A 218 -20.41 -12.87 19.92
N THR A 219 -19.64 -13.95 19.72
CA THR A 219 -18.40 -14.24 20.44
C THR A 219 -17.19 -13.97 19.54
N PRO A 220 -15.99 -13.71 20.09
CA PRO A 220 -14.78 -13.49 19.29
C PRO A 220 -14.46 -14.64 18.32
N GLU A 221 -14.69 -15.87 18.73
CA GLU A 221 -14.46 -17.07 17.95
C GLU A 221 -15.43 -17.17 16.78
N SER A 222 -16.75 -17.05 17.05
CA SER A 222 -17.79 -17.19 16.03
C SER A 222 -17.73 -16.04 15.00
N VAL A 223 -17.57 -14.80 15.47
CA VAL A 223 -17.46 -13.62 14.60
C VAL A 223 -16.17 -13.70 13.78
N GLY A 224 -15.03 -14.04 14.40
CA GLY A 224 -13.76 -14.17 13.70
C GLY A 224 -13.79 -15.26 12.64
N GLU A 225 -14.38 -16.41 12.91
CA GLU A 225 -14.53 -17.50 11.93
C GLU A 225 -15.47 -17.10 10.79
N TYR A 226 -16.59 -16.47 11.08
CA TYR A 226 -17.54 -15.99 10.08
C TYR A 226 -16.88 -14.99 9.12
N LEU A 227 -16.26 -13.95 9.65
CA LEU A 227 -15.63 -12.88 8.85
C LEU A 227 -14.49 -13.43 7.99
N PHE A 228 -13.70 -14.35 8.52
CA PHE A 228 -12.61 -14.99 7.78
C PHE A 228 -13.13 -15.90 6.67
N THR A 229 -14.08 -16.79 6.98
CA THR A 229 -14.63 -17.78 6.03
C THR A 229 -15.34 -17.09 4.87
N ASN A 230 -16.05 -16.00 5.14
CA ASN A 230 -16.75 -15.23 4.11
C ASN A 230 -15.88 -14.20 3.39
N GLY A 231 -14.57 -14.12 3.69
CA GLY A 231 -13.61 -13.31 2.96
C GLY A 231 -13.62 -11.82 3.32
N PHE A 232 -14.27 -11.43 4.41
CA PHE A 232 -14.21 -10.06 4.92
C PHE A 232 -12.84 -9.71 5.51
N THR A 233 -12.18 -10.71 6.11
CA THR A 233 -10.90 -10.53 6.79
C THR A 233 -9.88 -11.58 6.36
N ALA A 234 -8.58 -11.25 6.48
CA ALA A 234 -7.48 -12.18 6.19
C ALA A 234 -7.10 -13.06 7.38
N ARG A 235 -7.62 -12.77 8.57
CA ARG A 235 -7.31 -13.48 9.83
C ARG A 235 -8.59 -13.68 10.64
N ARG A 236 -8.56 -14.64 11.56
CA ARG A 236 -9.67 -14.91 12.50
C ARG A 236 -9.61 -14.04 13.75
N LYS A 237 -8.43 -13.53 14.11
CA LYS A 237 -8.21 -12.76 15.35
C LYS A 237 -7.69 -11.37 15.03
N TYR A 238 -8.33 -10.36 15.61
CA TYR A 238 -7.98 -8.95 15.51
C TYR A 238 -8.02 -8.31 16.89
N SER A 239 -7.17 -7.34 17.14
CA SER A 239 -7.12 -6.61 18.41
C SER A 239 -8.40 -5.81 18.69
N ASN A 240 -9.07 -5.34 17.63
CA ASN A 240 -10.33 -4.60 17.68
C ASN A 240 -11.60 -5.48 17.66
N MET A 241 -11.47 -6.81 17.76
CA MET A 241 -12.61 -7.72 17.78
C MET A 241 -13.66 -7.41 18.88
N PRO A 242 -13.28 -7.04 20.11
CA PRO A 242 -14.25 -6.65 21.13
C PRO A 242 -15.10 -5.44 20.71
N GLU A 243 -14.53 -4.43 20.07
CA GLU A 243 -15.24 -3.26 19.58
C GLU A 243 -16.21 -3.63 18.44
N ILE A 244 -15.78 -4.47 17.51
CA ILE A 244 -16.63 -4.97 16.42
C ILE A 244 -17.85 -5.69 16.97
N ILE A 245 -17.66 -6.55 17.97
CA ILE A 245 -18.75 -7.33 18.60
C ILE A 245 -19.73 -6.42 19.33
N GLU A 246 -19.23 -5.46 20.09
CA GLU A 246 -20.08 -4.53 20.84
C GLU A 246 -20.97 -3.72 19.89
N LYS A 247 -20.38 -3.16 18.83
CA LYS A 247 -21.16 -2.47 17.79
C LYS A 247 -22.17 -3.40 17.10
N ALA A 248 -21.79 -4.66 16.81
CA ALA A 248 -22.69 -5.62 16.21
C ALA A 248 -23.90 -5.95 17.09
N LYS A 249 -23.74 -6.00 18.42
CA LYS A 249 -24.85 -6.18 19.38
C LYS A 249 -25.81 -4.99 19.32
N ILE A 250 -25.29 -3.76 19.38
CA ILE A 250 -26.09 -2.54 19.30
C ILE A 250 -26.91 -2.54 18.00
N ILE A 251 -26.29 -2.82 16.85
CA ILE A 251 -26.96 -2.87 15.54
C ILE A 251 -28.07 -3.93 15.53
N ARG A 252 -27.88 -5.11 16.15
CA ARG A 252 -28.92 -6.13 16.26
C ARG A 252 -30.09 -5.69 17.12
N GLU A 253 -29.84 -5.04 18.24
CA GLU A 253 -30.87 -4.51 19.14
C GLU A 253 -31.69 -3.44 18.41
N GLU A 254 -31.06 -2.51 17.72
CA GLU A 254 -31.74 -1.46 16.94
C GLU A 254 -32.62 -2.01 15.79
N ARG A 255 -32.27 -3.15 15.21
CA ARG A 255 -33.02 -3.76 14.10
C ARG A 255 -34.15 -4.67 14.57
N GLN A 256 -34.23 -5.01 15.86
CA GLN A 256 -35.31 -5.79 16.43
C GLN A 256 -36.51 -4.96 16.86
N PHE A 257 -36.39 -3.63 16.82
CA PHE A 257 -37.43 -2.65 17.04
C PHE A 257 -37.91 -2.00 15.74
#